data_5310715a8ae208156889796c9f40ab4e
#
_entry.id   5310715a8ae208156889796c9f40ab4e
#
_cell.length_a   1.000
_cell.length_b   1.000
_cell.length_c   1.000
_cell.angle_alpha   90.00
_cell.angle_beta   90.00
_cell.angle_gamma   90.00
#
_symmetry.space_group_name_H-M   'P 1'
#
loop_
_entity.id
_entity.type
_entity.pdbx_description
1 polymer ?
#
loop_
_entity_poly.entity_id
_entity_poly.type
_entity_poly.pdbx_seq_one_letter_code
_entity_poly.pdbx_strand_id
1 'polypeptide(L)' 'MTTTRYLVGIDVGGTFTDLLAYDEVEQRLLSAKVPSFPGEQWRGVLDALVELGIEFDAIRA' A
#
# COMPACT_ATOMS: atom_id res chain seq x y z
N MET A 1 6.67 19.28 -5.59
CA MET A 1 5.47 19.02 -4.76
C MET A 1 4.79 17.75 -5.26
N THR A 2 4.56 16.81 -4.36
CA THR A 2 3.95 15.55 -4.74
C THR A 2 2.44 15.70 -4.81
N THR A 3 1.83 15.23 -5.90
CA THR A 3 0.39 15.23 -6.06
C THR A 3 -0.17 13.94 -5.49
N THR A 4 -1.19 14.03 -4.63
CA THR A 4 -1.87 12.84 -4.13
C THR A 4 -2.62 12.17 -5.27
N ARG A 5 -2.46 10.85 -5.41
CA ARG A 5 -3.05 10.13 -6.52
C ARG A 5 -3.56 8.73 -6.17
N TYR A 6 -3.26 8.25 -4.97
CA TYR A 6 -3.63 6.87 -4.60
C TYR A 6 -4.64 6.82 -3.48
N LEU A 7 -5.67 6.01 -3.67
CA LEU A 7 -6.55 5.58 -2.59
C LEU A 7 -6.07 4.19 -2.18
N VAL A 8 -5.83 3.99 -0.89
CA VAL A 8 -5.20 2.76 -0.40
C VAL A 8 -6.09 2.05 0.58
N GLY A 9 -6.26 0.74 0.38
CA GLY A 9 -6.91 -0.14 1.34
C GLY A 9 -5.92 -1.20 1.78
N ILE A 10 -5.95 -1.53 3.07
CA ILE A 10 -5.00 -2.47 3.65
C ILE A 10 -5.77 -3.52 4.45
N ASP A 11 -5.41 -4.79 4.25
CA ASP A 11 -5.94 -5.91 5.01
C ASP A 11 -4.75 -6.65 5.63
N VAL A 12 -4.64 -6.59 6.94
CA VAL A 12 -3.53 -7.22 7.67
C VAL A 12 -4.00 -8.54 8.24
N GLY A 13 -3.47 -9.64 7.70
CA GLY A 13 -3.70 -10.97 8.22
C GLY A 13 -2.55 -11.45 9.08
N GLY A 14 -2.69 -12.62 9.67
CA GLY A 14 -1.63 -13.21 10.50
C GLY A 14 -0.40 -13.63 9.69
N THR A 15 -0.59 -14.02 8.43
CA THR A 15 0.48 -14.51 7.57
C THR A 15 0.88 -13.50 6.51
N PHE A 16 -0.10 -12.88 5.88
CA PHE A 16 0.14 -11.92 4.80
C PHE A 16 -0.61 -10.63 5.03
N THR A 17 -0.01 -9.55 4.53
CA THR A 17 -0.64 -8.23 4.46
C THR A 17 -0.93 -7.95 3.00
N ASP A 18 -2.19 -7.65 2.69
CA ASP A 18 -2.63 -7.29 1.35
C ASP A 18 -2.86 -5.79 1.27
N LEU A 19 -2.34 -5.18 0.21
CA LEU A 19 -2.55 -3.76 -0.02
C LEU A 19 -3.14 -3.58 -1.41
N LEU A 20 -4.23 -2.81 -1.47
CA LEU A 20 -4.84 -2.40 -2.73
C LEU A 20 -4.68 -0.90 -2.86
N ALA A 21 -4.25 -0.44 -4.02
CA ALA A 21 -4.08 0.97 -4.29
C ALA A 21 -4.73 1.32 -5.62
N TYR A 22 -5.66 2.26 -5.60
CA TYR A 22 -6.26 2.77 -6.82
C TYR A 22 -5.53 4.03 -7.25
N ASP A 23 -4.94 3.98 -8.43
CA ASP A 23 -4.24 5.11 -9.03
C ASP A 23 -5.27 5.97 -9.78
N GLU A 24 -5.60 7.11 -9.22
CA GLU A 24 -6.61 8.00 -9.79
C GLU A 24 -6.13 8.68 -11.07
N VAL A 25 -4.83 8.79 -11.26
CA VAL A 25 -4.26 9.43 -12.45
C VAL A 25 -4.32 8.47 -13.63
N GLU A 26 -3.81 7.24 -13.44
CA GLU A 26 -3.79 6.23 -14.50
C GLU A 26 -5.07 5.41 -14.54
N GLN A 27 -5.95 5.58 -13.56
CA GLN A 27 -7.24 4.88 -13.46
C GLN A 27 -7.05 3.37 -13.47
N ARG A 28 -6.18 2.88 -12.59
CA ARG A 28 -5.95 1.44 -12.51
C ARG A 28 -5.73 1.02 -11.06
N LEU A 29 -6.02 -0.25 -10.80
CA LEU A 29 -5.88 -0.85 -9.49
C LEU A 29 -4.54 -1.58 -9.41
N LEU A 30 -3.81 -1.31 -8.36
CA LEU A 30 -2.55 -1.99 -8.05
C LEU A 30 -2.75 -2.81 -6.79
N SER A 31 -2.02 -3.91 -6.67
CA SER A 31 -2.09 -4.72 -5.46
C SER A 31 -0.73 -5.32 -5.13
N ALA A 32 -0.50 -5.53 -3.85
CA ALA A 32 0.70 -6.20 -3.37
C ALA A 32 0.30 -7.09 -2.20
N LYS A 33 0.96 -8.23 -2.09
CA LYS A 33 0.81 -9.15 -0.97
C LYS A 33 2.20 -9.41 -0.41
N VAL A 34 2.39 -9.08 0.85
CA VAL A 34 3.69 -9.24 1.52
C VAL A 34 3.50 -10.00 2.83
N PRO A 35 4.54 -10.64 3.35
CA PRO A 35 4.45 -11.30 4.65
C PRO A 35 4.12 -10.32 5.75
N SER A 36 3.28 -10.73 6.69
CA SER A 36 2.99 -9.93 7.87
C SER A 36 4.11 -10.07 8.89
N PHE A 37 4.29 -9.03 9.71
CA PHE A 37 5.26 -9.03 10.81
C PHE A 37 4.47 -8.88 12.11
N PRO A 38 4.21 -9.99 12.83
CA PRO A 38 3.46 -9.92 14.08
C PRO A 38 4.11 -8.93 15.06
N GLY A 39 3.29 -8.02 15.60
CA GLY A 39 3.80 -6.97 16.48
C GLY A 39 4.39 -5.77 15.78
N GLU A 40 4.59 -5.86 14.44
CA GLU A 40 5.14 -4.77 13.64
C GLU A 40 4.40 -4.68 12.31
N GLN A 41 3.05 -4.57 12.35
CA GLN A 41 2.23 -4.55 11.15
C GLN A 41 2.62 -3.45 10.17
N TRP A 42 3.16 -2.35 10.70
CA TRP A 42 3.62 -1.22 9.86
C TRP A 42 4.69 -1.65 8.86
N ARG A 43 5.51 -2.66 9.19
CA ARG A 43 6.57 -3.13 8.29
C ARG A 43 5.99 -3.75 7.02
N GLY A 44 4.94 -4.55 7.17
CA GLY A 44 4.28 -5.14 6.00
C GLY A 44 3.68 -4.07 5.11
N VAL A 45 3.07 -3.05 5.71
CA VAL A 45 2.50 -1.94 4.95
C VAL A 45 3.58 -1.19 4.18
N LEU A 46 4.69 -0.87 4.84
CA LEU A 46 5.80 -0.18 4.16
C LEU A 46 6.40 -1.01 3.04
N ASP A 47 6.59 -2.31 3.28
CA ASP A 47 7.11 -3.21 2.25
C ASP A 47 6.21 -3.24 1.02
N ALA A 48 4.89 -3.28 1.23
CA ALA A 48 3.92 -3.29 0.13
C ALA A 48 3.98 -1.98 -0.66
N LEU A 49 4.06 -0.85 0.03
CA LEU A 49 4.18 0.45 -0.63
C LEU A 49 5.45 0.55 -1.46
N VAL A 50 6.55 0.08 -0.92
CA VAL A 50 7.83 0.06 -1.64
C VAL A 50 7.73 -0.83 -2.88
N GLU A 51 7.11 -2.00 -2.74
CA GLU A 51 6.96 -2.92 -3.87
C GLU A 51 6.15 -2.28 -5.00
N LEU A 52 5.13 -1.50 -4.66
CA LEU A 52 4.31 -0.82 -5.66
C LEU A 52 4.90 0.50 -6.13
N GLY A 53 5.98 0.96 -5.51
CA GLY A 53 6.58 2.24 -5.86
C GLY A 53 5.76 3.44 -5.45
N ILE A 54 4.94 3.30 -4.40
CA ILE A 54 4.06 4.37 -3.94
C ILE A 54 4.75 5.15 -2.83
N GLU A 55 4.90 6.45 -3.02
CA GLU A 55 5.42 7.33 -1.99
C GLU A 55 4.29 7.67 -1.02
N PHE A 56 4.65 7.76 0.26
CA PHE A 56 3.68 7.97 1.33
C PHE A 56 2.86 9.24 1.14
N ASP A 57 3.50 10.31 0.70
CA ASP A 57 2.82 11.59 0.51
C ASP A 57 1.97 11.63 -0.77
N ALA A 58 2.01 10.60 -1.59
CA ALA A 58 1.12 10.45 -2.74
C ALA A 58 -0.20 9.79 -2.37
N ILE A 59 -0.36 9.32 -1.14
CA ILE A 59 -1.57 8.66 -0.68
C ILE A 59 -2.59 9.70 -0.25
N ARG A 60 -3.80 9.58 -0.78
CA ARG A 60 -4.87 10.49 -0.46
C ARG A 60 -5.70 10.00 0.73
N ALA A 61 -5.89 8.69 0.83
CA ALA A 61 -6.63 8.09 1.93
C ALA A 61 -6.27 6.62 2.08
#